data_fe69dc5b8303d3c42485a8051e9c1dae
#
_entry.id   fe69dc5b8303d3c42485a8051e9c1dae
#
_cell.length_a   1.000
_cell.length_b   1.000
_cell.length_c   1.000
_cell.angle_alpha   90.00
_cell.angle_beta   90.00
_cell.angle_gamma   90.00
#
_symmetry.space_group_name_H-M   'P 1'
#
loop_
_entity.id
_entity.type
_entity.pdbx_description
1 polymer ?
#
loop_
_entity_poly.entity_id
_entity_poly.type
_entity_poly.pdbx_seq_one_letter_code
_entity_poly.pdbx_strand_id
1 'polypeptide(L)'
;MHLLRPLMPHVEVAADGALRIMRGHRVADRIRLGPNSVHAVVIHADGSWTDCGVSENLLTTDGRDLVAAGLGNIGFGVSGTIATASSATSLTATGTPFVADAHKGWVVIAEEAANAPVWGNIGSNTTSVLTIDAWRTGDDTAGTTPAATANYLILPATRCRYIALTENVGAPAAGDTVLTGEITTGGLARALGTYAHTDNAATLTFTKSFSVTATFPAVHKAGLFSASTLTAAGILLFETNLNADASVVSGDTLSVTWTCTLS
;
A
#
# COMPACT_ATOMS: atom_id res chain seq x y z
N MET A 1 -23.00 -19.28 40.00
CA MET A 1 -21.66 -18.90 39.42
C MET A 1 -21.94 -18.55 37.95
N HIS A 2 -22.18 -17.26 37.66
CA HIS A 2 -22.44 -16.78 36.30
C HIS A 2 -21.08 -16.50 35.63
N LEU A 3 -20.73 -17.34 34.67
CA LEU A 3 -19.60 -17.08 33.77
C LEU A 3 -19.98 -15.90 32.86
N LEU A 4 -19.40 -14.74 33.13
CA LEU A 4 -19.41 -13.60 32.22
C LEU A 4 -18.65 -14.01 30.96
N ARG A 5 -19.37 -14.23 29.84
CA ARG A 5 -18.76 -14.29 28.51
C ARG A 5 -18.07 -12.95 28.25
N PRO A 6 -16.81 -12.93 27.85
CA PRO A 6 -16.19 -11.69 27.38
C PRO A 6 -16.94 -11.20 26.15
N LEU A 7 -17.53 -10.00 26.21
CA LEU A 7 -18.10 -9.32 25.06
C LEU A 7 -16.98 -9.08 24.07
N MET A 8 -17.11 -9.67 22.87
CA MET A 8 -16.20 -9.35 21.77
C MET A 8 -16.33 -7.86 21.43
N PRO A 9 -15.23 -7.15 21.21
CA PRO A 9 -15.28 -5.76 20.78
C PRO A 9 -15.95 -5.68 19.40
N HIS A 10 -16.93 -4.82 19.26
CA HIS A 10 -17.54 -4.49 17.97
C HIS A 10 -16.84 -3.28 17.39
N VAL A 11 -16.38 -3.38 16.15
CA VAL A 11 -15.71 -2.28 15.44
C VAL A 11 -16.71 -1.69 14.45
N GLU A 12 -16.94 -0.40 14.51
CA GLU A 12 -17.86 0.32 13.65
C GLU A 12 -17.10 1.45 12.92
N VAL A 13 -17.37 1.62 11.63
CA VAL A 13 -16.82 2.73 10.83
C VAL A 13 -17.82 3.87 10.90
N ALA A 14 -17.45 4.97 11.52
CA ALA A 14 -18.30 6.15 11.60
C ALA A 14 -18.32 6.92 10.25
N ALA A 15 -19.35 7.74 10.03
CA ALA A 15 -19.53 8.54 8.81
C ALA A 15 -18.36 9.52 8.53
N ASP A 16 -17.58 9.86 9.55
CA ASP A 16 -16.38 10.70 9.47
C ASP A 16 -15.11 9.89 9.14
N GLY A 17 -15.24 8.59 8.82
CA GLY A 17 -14.14 7.68 8.53
C GLY A 17 -13.39 7.18 9.77
N ALA A 18 -13.83 7.51 10.99
CA ALA A 18 -13.21 7.03 12.21
C ALA A 18 -13.66 5.60 12.54
N LEU A 19 -12.71 4.74 12.90
CA LEU A 19 -12.99 3.41 13.47
C LEU A 19 -13.33 3.56 14.96
N ARG A 20 -14.45 2.98 15.38
CA ARG A 20 -14.89 2.98 16.77
C ARG A 20 -14.90 1.55 17.31
N ILE A 21 -14.13 1.32 18.37
CA ILE A 21 -14.17 0.07 19.12
C ILE A 21 -15.16 0.22 20.27
N MET A 22 -16.26 -0.54 20.22
CA MET A 22 -17.30 -0.51 21.22
C MET A 22 -17.05 -1.59 22.27
N ARG A 23 -16.75 -1.21 23.50
CA ARG A 23 -16.76 -2.11 24.68
C ARG A 23 -17.97 -1.79 25.52
N GLY A 24 -19.01 -2.61 25.41
CA GLY A 24 -20.26 -2.32 26.10
C GLY A 24 -20.89 -1.00 25.63
N HIS A 25 -21.41 -0.18 26.52
CA HIS A 25 -22.06 1.08 26.19
C HIS A 25 -21.12 2.31 26.18
N ARG A 26 -19.78 2.12 26.18
CA ARG A 26 -18.82 3.22 26.11
C ARG A 26 -17.94 3.08 24.87
N VAL A 27 -17.82 4.13 24.08
CA VAL A 27 -16.77 4.27 23.07
C VAL A 27 -15.47 4.38 23.84
N ALA A 28 -14.67 3.31 23.83
CA ALA A 28 -13.44 3.24 24.60
C ALA A 28 -12.31 3.98 23.88
N ASP A 29 -12.19 3.79 22.55
CA ASP A 29 -11.10 4.34 21.76
C ASP A 29 -11.54 4.65 20.33
N ARG A 30 -11.00 5.71 19.75
CA ARG A 30 -11.08 6.01 18.33
C ARG A 30 -9.71 5.80 17.72
N ILE A 31 -9.60 4.85 16.80
CA ILE A 31 -8.45 4.83 15.91
C ILE A 31 -8.78 5.77 14.75
N ARG A 32 -8.12 6.91 14.70
CA ARG A 32 -8.15 7.80 13.54
C ARG A 32 -6.89 7.57 12.73
N LEU A 33 -7.03 7.28 11.46
CA LEU A 33 -6.00 7.55 10.48
C LEU A 33 -6.10 9.06 10.19
N GLY A 34 -5.60 9.85 11.10
CA GLY A 34 -5.77 11.29 11.07
C GLY A 34 -4.55 12.00 10.57
N PRO A 35 -4.58 13.36 10.38
CA PRO A 35 -4.33 13.90 9.06
C PRO A 35 -3.05 13.31 8.48
N ASN A 36 -3.23 12.50 7.47
CA ASN A 36 -2.15 12.00 6.64
C ASN A 36 -1.69 13.18 5.78
N SER A 37 -0.41 13.37 5.65
CA SER A 37 0.13 14.49 4.88
C SER A 37 1.18 14.04 3.89
N VAL A 38 1.32 14.81 2.83
CA VAL A 38 2.41 14.68 1.86
C VAL A 38 3.22 15.95 1.86
N HIS A 39 4.52 15.80 1.98
CA HIS A 39 5.49 16.86 1.83
C HIS A 39 6.37 16.58 0.62
N ALA A 40 6.46 17.51 -0.30
CA ALA A 40 7.31 17.42 -1.48
C ALA A 40 8.36 18.53 -1.48
N VAL A 41 9.59 18.18 -1.80
CA VAL A 41 10.72 19.09 -1.91
C VAL A 41 11.49 18.77 -3.18
N VAL A 42 11.80 19.78 -3.97
CA VAL A 42 12.71 19.70 -5.12
C VAL A 42 14.10 20.15 -4.67
N ILE A 43 15.11 19.35 -4.94
CA ILE A 43 16.52 19.70 -4.78
C ILE A 43 17.07 19.83 -6.19
N HIS A 44 17.46 21.08 -6.56
CA HIS A 44 17.97 21.38 -7.88
C HIS A 44 19.42 20.93 -8.05
N ALA A 45 19.84 20.76 -9.30
CA ALA A 45 21.19 20.29 -9.63
C ALA A 45 22.28 21.24 -9.15
N ASP A 46 22.00 22.53 -8.94
CA ASP A 46 22.92 23.53 -8.37
C ASP A 46 22.98 23.51 -6.83
N GLY A 47 22.24 22.61 -6.19
CA GLY A 47 22.15 22.49 -4.73
C GLY A 47 21.13 23.40 -4.06
N SER A 48 20.44 24.28 -4.81
CA SER A 48 19.28 25.02 -4.28
C SER A 48 18.11 24.08 -4.07
N TRP A 49 17.08 24.52 -3.32
CA TRP A 49 15.90 23.71 -3.07
C TRP A 49 14.62 24.54 -3.10
N THR A 50 13.54 23.90 -3.50
CA THR A 50 12.19 24.45 -3.50
C THR A 50 11.28 23.57 -2.63
N ASP A 51 10.68 24.18 -1.62
CA ASP A 51 9.67 23.49 -0.78
C ASP A 51 8.30 23.64 -1.43
N CYS A 52 7.71 22.54 -1.88
CA CYS A 52 6.34 22.50 -2.40
C CYS A 52 5.29 22.46 -1.28
N GLY A 53 5.73 22.47 -0.01
CA GLY A 53 4.86 22.51 1.16
C GLY A 53 4.22 21.16 1.49
N VAL A 54 3.32 21.22 2.47
CA VAL A 54 2.61 20.05 3.01
C VAL A 54 1.15 20.14 2.62
N SER A 55 0.60 19.04 2.09
CA SER A 55 -0.83 18.90 1.79
C SER A 55 -1.46 17.74 2.56
N GLU A 56 -2.73 17.86 2.88
CA GLU A 56 -3.52 16.75 3.44
C GLU A 56 -3.91 15.80 2.32
N ASN A 57 -3.99 14.51 2.62
CA ASN A 57 -4.32 13.48 1.65
C ASN A 57 -5.71 12.89 1.88
N LEU A 58 -6.27 12.34 0.82
CA LEU A 58 -7.55 11.65 0.81
C LEU A 58 -7.32 10.13 0.88
N LEU A 59 -7.92 9.48 1.87
CA LEU A 59 -8.01 8.03 1.93
C LEU A 59 -9.07 7.52 0.95
N THR A 60 -8.68 6.71 -0.02
CA THR A 60 -9.60 6.14 -1.01
C THR A 60 -10.55 5.11 -0.37
N THR A 61 -11.62 4.75 -1.06
CA THR A 61 -12.55 3.69 -0.61
C THR A 61 -11.82 2.35 -0.51
N ASP A 62 -11.07 1.96 -1.53
CA ASP A 62 -10.26 0.73 -1.52
C ASP A 62 -9.21 0.76 -0.40
N GLY A 63 -8.64 1.93 -0.14
CA GLY A 63 -7.70 2.13 0.96
C GLY A 63 -8.35 1.92 2.34
N ARG A 64 -9.57 2.42 2.54
CA ARG A 64 -10.34 2.18 3.78
C ARG A 64 -10.65 0.72 4.00
N ASP A 65 -11.09 0.02 2.96
CA ASP A 65 -11.40 -1.40 3.02
C ASP A 65 -10.16 -2.23 3.35
N LEU A 66 -9.03 -1.87 2.75
CA LEU A 66 -7.75 -2.52 3.02
C LEU A 66 -7.30 -2.32 4.48
N VAL A 67 -7.41 -1.10 5.02
CA VAL A 67 -7.09 -0.81 6.43
C VAL A 67 -8.06 -1.53 7.36
N ALA A 68 -9.36 -1.51 7.06
CA ALA A 68 -10.38 -2.20 7.86
C ALA A 68 -10.12 -3.71 7.90
N ALA A 69 -9.80 -4.34 6.77
CA ALA A 69 -9.43 -5.76 6.70
C ALA A 69 -8.18 -6.08 7.54
N GLY A 70 -7.16 -5.22 7.46
CA GLY A 70 -5.92 -5.36 8.24
C GLY A 70 -6.13 -5.22 9.74
N LEU A 71 -6.96 -4.27 10.17
CA LEU A 71 -7.27 -4.04 11.59
C LEU A 71 -8.29 -5.04 12.14
N GLY A 72 -9.26 -5.44 11.31
CA GLY A 72 -10.32 -6.36 11.71
C GLY A 72 -9.83 -7.79 11.92
N ASN A 73 -8.68 -8.14 11.34
CA ASN A 73 -8.14 -9.51 11.31
C ASN A 73 -9.26 -10.55 11.12
N ILE A 74 -10.16 -10.24 10.19
CA ILE A 74 -11.36 -11.05 9.94
C ILE A 74 -10.94 -12.21 9.04
N GLY A 75 -10.58 -13.28 9.70
CA GLY A 75 -10.21 -14.55 9.07
C GLY A 75 -8.71 -14.79 9.18
N PHE A 76 -8.39 -15.95 9.69
CA PHE A 76 -7.05 -16.52 9.55
C PHE A 76 -6.74 -16.61 8.06
N GLY A 77 -5.52 -16.29 7.68
CA GLY A 77 -5.10 -16.30 6.28
C GLY A 77 -5.48 -17.62 5.58
N VAL A 78 -5.80 -17.54 4.31
CA VAL A 78 -6.02 -18.72 3.49
C VAL A 78 -4.68 -19.40 3.27
N SER A 79 -4.57 -20.66 3.65
CA SER A 79 -3.35 -21.47 3.45
C SER A 79 -3.64 -22.67 2.57
N GLY A 80 -2.61 -23.18 1.93
CA GLY A 80 -2.71 -24.36 1.08
C GLY A 80 -1.38 -24.72 0.43
N THR A 81 -1.44 -25.56 -0.59
CA THR A 81 -0.29 -25.98 -1.39
C THR A 81 -0.40 -25.50 -2.84
N ILE A 82 0.73 -25.24 -3.44
CA ILE A 82 0.85 -24.84 -4.85
C ILE A 82 0.68 -26.09 -5.73
N ALA A 83 -0.25 -26.06 -6.69
CA ALA A 83 -0.54 -27.19 -7.57
C ALA A 83 0.54 -27.42 -8.62
N THR A 84 1.04 -26.32 -9.21
CA THR A 84 2.07 -26.32 -10.25
C THR A 84 3.11 -25.26 -9.91
N ALA A 85 4.33 -25.40 -10.45
CA ALA A 85 5.35 -24.36 -10.24
C ALA A 85 4.78 -22.98 -10.58
N SER A 86 4.98 -22.02 -9.69
CA SER A 86 4.55 -20.65 -9.86
C SER A 86 5.27 -19.99 -11.04
N SER A 87 4.73 -18.93 -11.59
CA SER A 87 5.46 -18.03 -12.49
C SER A 87 5.99 -16.82 -11.72
N ALA A 88 6.73 -15.94 -12.42
CA ALA A 88 7.21 -14.68 -11.82
C ALA A 88 6.07 -13.80 -11.28
N THR A 89 4.84 -13.97 -11.79
CA THR A 89 3.67 -13.12 -11.48
C THR A 89 2.40 -13.91 -11.16
N SER A 90 2.50 -15.22 -10.91
CA SER A 90 1.31 -16.02 -10.56
C SER A 90 1.62 -17.18 -9.62
N LEU A 91 0.61 -17.57 -8.85
CA LEU A 91 0.57 -18.80 -8.06
C LEU A 91 -0.71 -19.54 -8.39
N THR A 92 -0.62 -20.85 -8.70
CA THR A 92 -1.79 -21.72 -8.89
C THR A 92 -1.92 -22.64 -7.67
N ALA A 93 -3.01 -22.48 -6.94
CA ALA A 93 -3.30 -23.29 -5.76
C ALA A 93 -3.87 -24.67 -6.12
N THR A 94 -3.69 -25.64 -5.25
CA THR A 94 -4.35 -26.94 -5.34
C THR A 94 -5.85 -26.77 -5.04
N GLY A 95 -6.69 -27.23 -5.95
CA GLY A 95 -8.14 -27.09 -5.84
C GLY A 95 -8.65 -25.69 -6.19
N THR A 96 -9.74 -25.26 -5.54
CA THR A 96 -10.37 -23.95 -5.75
C THR A 96 -10.58 -23.23 -4.40
N PRO A 97 -9.51 -22.92 -3.67
CA PRO A 97 -9.62 -22.42 -2.29
C PRO A 97 -10.05 -20.96 -2.19
N PHE A 98 -10.12 -20.22 -3.29
CA PHE A 98 -10.37 -18.78 -3.27
C PHE A 98 -11.79 -18.42 -3.72
N VAL A 99 -12.28 -17.32 -3.21
CA VAL A 99 -13.39 -16.58 -3.83
C VAL A 99 -12.78 -15.57 -4.78
N ALA A 100 -13.26 -15.47 -6.01
CA ALA A 100 -12.70 -14.57 -7.02
C ALA A 100 -12.65 -13.13 -6.51
N ASP A 101 -11.52 -12.48 -6.74
CA ASP A 101 -11.18 -11.10 -6.34
C ASP A 101 -11.27 -10.78 -4.83
N ALA A 102 -11.50 -11.77 -3.96
CA ALA A 102 -11.60 -11.57 -2.52
C ALA A 102 -10.25 -11.25 -1.83
N HIS A 103 -9.13 -11.53 -2.50
CA HIS A 103 -7.78 -11.36 -1.93
C HIS A 103 -6.98 -10.24 -2.58
N LYS A 104 -7.62 -9.40 -3.41
CA LYS A 104 -6.97 -8.24 -4.02
C LYS A 104 -6.39 -7.31 -2.94
N GLY A 105 -5.13 -6.93 -3.10
CA GLY A 105 -4.39 -6.09 -2.15
C GLY A 105 -3.80 -6.83 -0.94
N TRP A 106 -4.09 -8.13 -0.78
CA TRP A 106 -3.50 -8.96 0.26
C TRP A 106 -2.09 -9.42 -0.15
N VAL A 107 -1.37 -10.01 0.80
CA VAL A 107 -0.03 -10.57 0.58
C VAL A 107 -0.10 -12.08 0.62
N VAL A 108 0.52 -12.73 -0.36
CA VAL A 108 0.82 -14.16 -0.29
C VAL A 108 2.27 -14.34 0.14
N ILE A 109 2.49 -15.24 1.09
CA ILE A 109 3.80 -15.74 1.51
C ILE A 109 3.86 -17.19 1.08
N ALA A 110 4.92 -17.59 0.39
CA ALA A 110 5.14 -18.98 -0.01
C ALA A 110 6.47 -19.48 0.54
N GLU A 111 6.47 -20.73 1.03
CA GLU A 111 7.68 -21.40 1.47
C GLU A 111 8.46 -21.86 0.24
N GLU A 112 9.73 -21.53 0.19
CA GLU A 112 10.64 -22.10 -0.78
C GLU A 112 11.28 -23.38 -0.20
N ALA A 113 11.36 -24.44 -1.01
CA ALA A 113 11.75 -25.78 -0.55
C ALA A 113 13.16 -25.88 0.08
N ALA A 114 13.95 -24.83 0.03
CA ALA A 114 15.33 -24.84 0.52
C ALA A 114 15.67 -23.71 1.49
N ASN A 115 14.86 -22.64 1.65
CA ASN A 115 15.31 -21.46 2.38
C ASN A 115 14.17 -20.50 2.80
N ALA A 116 14.49 -19.22 2.85
CA ALA A 116 13.64 -18.17 3.34
C ALA A 116 12.32 -18.03 2.55
N PRO A 117 11.20 -17.76 3.22
CA PRO A 117 9.93 -17.54 2.54
C PRO A 117 10.02 -16.34 1.59
N VAL A 118 9.36 -16.46 0.44
CA VAL A 118 9.13 -15.36 -0.49
C VAL A 118 7.71 -14.85 -0.38
N TRP A 119 7.49 -13.60 -0.74
CA TRP A 119 6.19 -12.98 -0.67
C TRP A 119 5.89 -12.12 -1.92
N GLY A 120 4.61 -11.86 -2.18
CA GLY A 120 4.16 -10.97 -3.24
C GLY A 120 2.80 -10.35 -2.93
N ASN A 121 2.51 -9.18 -3.51
CA ASN A 121 1.20 -8.57 -3.39
C ASN A 121 0.23 -9.19 -4.40
N ILE A 122 -0.98 -9.49 -3.96
CA ILE A 122 -2.02 -10.05 -4.81
C ILE A 122 -2.72 -8.91 -5.54
N GLY A 123 -2.60 -8.87 -6.87
CA GLY A 123 -3.27 -7.91 -7.73
C GLY A 123 -4.71 -8.30 -8.07
N SER A 124 -4.95 -9.58 -8.27
CA SER A 124 -6.27 -10.18 -8.50
C SER A 124 -6.21 -11.67 -8.22
N ASN A 125 -7.36 -12.31 -8.08
CA ASN A 125 -7.41 -13.76 -8.00
C ASN A 125 -8.67 -14.32 -8.67
N THR A 126 -8.52 -15.51 -9.26
CA THR A 126 -9.62 -16.41 -9.61
C THR A 126 -9.92 -17.34 -8.44
N THR A 127 -10.68 -18.39 -8.67
CA THR A 127 -10.96 -19.41 -7.64
C THR A 127 -9.74 -20.29 -7.31
N SER A 128 -8.71 -20.31 -8.15
CA SER A 128 -7.51 -21.14 -7.97
C SER A 128 -6.19 -20.44 -8.30
N VAL A 129 -6.19 -19.28 -8.91
CA VAL A 129 -4.98 -18.57 -9.33
C VAL A 129 -4.91 -17.21 -8.66
N LEU A 130 -3.76 -16.90 -8.07
CA LEU A 130 -3.40 -15.56 -7.63
C LEU A 130 -2.54 -14.91 -8.72
N THR A 131 -2.87 -13.71 -9.12
CA THR A 131 -1.98 -12.83 -9.89
C THR A 131 -1.24 -11.94 -8.90
N ILE A 132 0.07 -11.95 -8.95
CA ILE A 132 0.93 -11.19 -8.05
C ILE A 132 1.81 -10.22 -8.83
N ASP A 133 2.30 -9.20 -8.15
CA ASP A 133 3.18 -8.20 -8.76
C ASP A 133 4.60 -8.72 -9.01
N ALA A 134 5.22 -9.35 -8.04
CA ALA A 134 6.52 -10.02 -8.12
C ALA A 134 6.78 -10.83 -6.84
N TRP A 135 7.65 -11.83 -6.91
CA TRP A 135 8.17 -12.52 -5.73
C TRP A 135 9.36 -11.75 -5.14
N ARG A 136 9.36 -11.60 -3.81
CA ARG A 136 10.37 -10.87 -3.03
C ARG A 136 10.80 -11.65 -1.81
N THR A 137 12.02 -11.39 -1.36
CA THR A 137 12.53 -11.87 -0.06
C THR A 137 12.07 -10.94 1.08
N GLY A 138 12.42 -11.28 2.32
CA GLY A 138 12.02 -10.50 3.49
C GLY A 138 12.49 -9.04 3.49
N ASP A 139 13.61 -8.75 2.83
CA ASP A 139 14.20 -7.41 2.69
C ASP A 139 13.82 -6.69 1.37
N ASP A 140 12.76 -7.15 0.70
CA ASP A 140 12.21 -6.55 -0.52
C ASP A 140 13.10 -6.70 -1.78
N THR A 141 14.10 -7.53 -1.75
CA THR A 141 14.89 -7.87 -2.95
C THR A 141 14.16 -8.92 -3.80
N ALA A 142 14.60 -9.10 -5.04
CA ALA A 142 14.00 -10.12 -5.92
C ALA A 142 14.09 -11.51 -5.30
N GLY A 143 12.94 -12.17 -5.16
CA GLY A 143 12.81 -13.53 -4.68
C GLY A 143 12.73 -14.53 -5.80
N THR A 144 12.95 -15.78 -5.49
CA THR A 144 12.78 -16.89 -6.43
C THR A 144 11.30 -17.26 -6.57
N THR A 145 10.97 -17.88 -7.68
CA THR A 145 9.61 -18.37 -7.95
C THR A 145 9.34 -19.64 -7.14
N PRO A 146 8.28 -19.72 -6.32
CA PRO A 146 7.97 -20.89 -5.52
C PRO A 146 7.72 -22.13 -6.37
N ALA A 147 8.22 -23.27 -5.90
CA ALA A 147 8.08 -24.56 -6.57
C ALA A 147 6.65 -25.13 -6.41
N ALA A 148 6.32 -26.14 -7.24
CA ALA A 148 5.14 -26.96 -7.00
C ALA A 148 5.24 -27.66 -5.63
N THR A 149 4.11 -27.91 -5.00
CA THR A 149 3.97 -28.50 -3.65
C THR A 149 4.44 -27.64 -2.48
N ALA A 150 5.02 -26.45 -2.72
CA ALA A 150 5.34 -25.51 -1.65
C ALA A 150 4.04 -25.06 -0.94
N ASN A 151 4.14 -24.79 0.36
CA ASN A 151 3.03 -24.23 1.13
C ASN A 151 2.93 -22.73 0.86
N TYR A 152 1.72 -22.21 0.94
CA TYR A 152 1.48 -20.77 0.94
C TYR A 152 0.52 -20.35 2.06
N LEU A 153 0.61 -19.10 2.44
CA LEU A 153 -0.27 -18.41 3.36
C LEU A 153 -0.63 -17.03 2.79
N ILE A 154 -1.92 -16.73 2.69
CA ILE A 154 -2.40 -15.41 2.31
C ILE A 154 -2.79 -14.66 3.58
N LEU A 155 -2.26 -13.46 3.73
CA LEU A 155 -2.55 -12.58 4.87
C LEU A 155 -3.16 -11.27 4.37
N PRO A 156 -4.17 -10.74 5.04
CA PRO A 156 -4.56 -9.36 4.86
C PRO A 156 -3.40 -8.48 5.32
N ALA A 157 -2.71 -7.86 4.38
CA ALA A 157 -1.54 -7.05 4.68
C ALA A 157 -1.59 -5.73 3.93
N THR A 158 -1.61 -4.64 4.69
CA THR A 158 -1.54 -3.28 4.18
C THR A 158 -0.08 -2.89 3.92
N ARG A 159 0.52 -3.37 2.84
CA ARG A 159 1.85 -2.90 2.43
C ARG A 159 1.74 -1.83 1.36
N CYS A 160 1.22 -0.66 1.70
CA CYS A 160 1.18 0.46 0.79
C CYS A 160 2.43 1.32 1.00
N ARG A 161 3.44 1.14 0.16
CA ARG A 161 4.74 1.82 0.25
C ARG A 161 5.25 2.37 -1.08
N TYR A 162 4.52 2.17 -2.17
CA TYR A 162 4.95 2.64 -3.48
C TYR A 162 4.39 4.03 -3.74
N ILE A 163 5.27 4.99 -3.95
CA ILE A 163 4.91 6.38 -4.25
C ILE A 163 4.91 6.55 -5.76
N ALA A 164 3.79 7.04 -6.29
CA ALA A 164 3.60 7.39 -7.69
C ALA A 164 3.28 8.88 -7.82
N LEU A 165 3.55 9.45 -8.97
CA LEU A 165 3.44 10.87 -9.25
C LEU A 165 2.70 11.13 -10.57
N THR A 166 2.03 12.27 -10.69
CA THR A 166 1.35 12.68 -11.92
C THR A 166 1.32 14.20 -12.07
N GLU A 167 1.23 14.67 -13.31
CA GLU A 167 0.95 16.08 -13.68
C GLU A 167 -0.57 16.35 -13.82
N ASN A 168 -1.43 15.36 -13.56
CA ASN A 168 -2.88 15.53 -13.68
C ASN A 168 -3.43 16.43 -12.56
N VAL A 169 -4.11 17.50 -12.97
CA VAL A 169 -4.67 18.54 -12.07
C VAL A 169 -6.07 18.22 -11.53
N GLY A 170 -6.66 17.07 -11.88
CA GLY A 170 -7.98 16.67 -11.37
C GLY A 170 -7.97 16.54 -9.86
N ALA A 171 -9.04 16.91 -9.18
CA ALA A 171 -9.13 16.76 -7.72
C ALA A 171 -9.14 15.27 -7.33
N PRO A 172 -8.45 14.87 -6.23
CA PRO A 172 -8.55 13.52 -5.68
C PRO A 172 -9.99 13.19 -5.29
N ALA A 173 -10.43 11.97 -5.59
CA ALA A 173 -11.75 11.48 -5.23
C ALA A 173 -11.68 10.15 -4.46
N ALA A 174 -12.56 9.94 -3.50
CA ALA A 174 -12.58 8.72 -2.69
C ALA A 174 -12.79 7.44 -3.49
N GLY A 175 -13.38 7.54 -4.69
CA GLY A 175 -13.60 6.43 -5.61
C GLY A 175 -12.43 6.16 -6.55
N ASP A 176 -11.33 6.92 -6.48
CA ASP A 176 -10.19 6.72 -7.36
C ASP A 176 -9.48 5.41 -7.01
N THR A 177 -9.24 4.61 -8.04
CA THR A 177 -8.55 3.32 -7.95
C THR A 177 -7.19 3.34 -8.62
N VAL A 178 -6.91 4.40 -9.38
CA VAL A 178 -5.68 4.63 -10.13
C VAL A 178 -5.26 6.10 -10.03
N LEU A 179 -3.99 6.37 -10.15
CA LEU A 179 -3.48 7.74 -10.30
C LEU A 179 -3.53 8.11 -11.79
N THR A 180 -4.53 8.87 -12.20
CA THR A 180 -4.72 9.24 -13.62
C THR A 180 -3.49 9.97 -14.16
N GLY A 181 -2.98 9.53 -15.32
CA GLY A 181 -1.82 10.12 -15.94
C GLY A 181 -0.51 9.89 -15.19
N GLU A 182 -0.38 8.78 -14.46
CA GLU A 182 0.81 8.45 -13.70
C GLU A 182 2.09 8.55 -14.55
N ILE A 183 3.10 9.21 -14.04
CA ILE A 183 4.41 9.35 -14.67
C ILE A 183 5.17 8.01 -14.58
N THR A 184 5.60 7.48 -15.72
CA THR A 184 6.28 6.17 -15.81
C THR A 184 7.72 6.26 -16.30
N THR A 185 8.21 7.46 -16.58
CA THR A 185 9.53 7.71 -17.19
C THR A 185 10.25 8.87 -16.50
N GLY A 186 11.39 9.28 -17.02
CA GLY A 186 12.11 10.48 -16.58
C GLY A 186 12.59 10.45 -15.13
N GLY A 187 12.77 9.26 -14.54
CA GLY A 187 13.20 9.11 -13.15
C GLY A 187 12.07 9.24 -12.11
N LEU A 188 10.84 9.57 -12.53
CA LEU A 188 9.66 9.76 -11.65
C LEU A 188 8.68 8.58 -11.67
N ALA A 189 9.06 7.44 -12.26
CA ALA A 189 8.23 6.24 -12.24
C ALA A 189 7.96 5.78 -10.79
N ARG A 190 6.79 5.17 -10.58
CA ARG A 190 6.38 4.61 -9.29
C ARG A 190 7.52 3.84 -8.63
N ALA A 191 7.82 4.15 -7.38
CA ALA A 191 8.95 3.56 -6.68
C ALA A 191 8.65 3.30 -5.21
N LEU A 192 9.38 2.31 -4.65
CA LEU A 192 9.29 1.94 -3.25
C LEU A 192 9.78 3.09 -2.37
N GLY A 193 8.94 3.52 -1.43
CA GLY A 193 9.31 4.45 -0.37
C GLY A 193 9.99 3.74 0.80
N THR A 194 10.96 4.41 1.40
CA THR A 194 11.59 3.96 2.64
C THR A 194 10.63 4.20 3.81
N TYR A 195 10.28 3.12 4.49
CA TYR A 195 9.47 3.18 5.71
C TYR A 195 10.33 3.61 6.91
N ALA A 196 9.79 4.49 7.74
CA ALA A 196 10.36 4.81 9.04
C ALA A 196 9.23 4.97 10.09
N HIS A 197 9.47 4.42 11.27
CA HIS A 197 8.63 4.53 12.45
C HIS A 197 9.50 4.43 13.69
N THR A 198 9.22 5.25 14.68
CA THR A 198 9.87 5.16 16.00
C THR A 198 8.87 4.55 16.97
N ASP A 199 9.32 3.58 17.76
CA ASP A 199 8.47 2.92 18.77
C ASP A 199 7.80 3.95 19.68
N ASN A 200 6.50 3.75 19.92
CA ASN A 200 5.62 4.67 20.65
C ASN A 200 5.34 6.03 19.98
N ALA A 201 5.83 6.29 18.78
CA ALA A 201 5.40 7.47 18.02
C ALA A 201 4.01 7.23 17.41
N ALA A 202 3.19 8.27 17.39
CA ALA A 202 1.90 8.22 16.72
C ALA A 202 2.02 8.32 15.18
N THR A 203 3.23 8.52 14.64
CA THR A 203 3.45 8.74 13.22
C THR A 203 4.37 7.69 12.61
N LEU A 204 4.12 7.38 11.36
CA LEU A 204 5.03 6.64 10.48
C LEU A 204 5.20 7.40 9.16
N THR A 205 6.32 7.19 8.49
CA THR A 205 6.59 7.86 7.21
C THR A 205 7.00 6.87 6.12
N PHE A 206 6.70 7.27 4.86
CA PHE A 206 7.25 6.65 3.66
C PHE A 206 7.92 7.76 2.84
N THR A 207 9.22 7.69 2.66
CA THR A 207 9.99 8.70 1.93
C THR A 207 10.60 8.10 0.67
N LYS A 208 10.49 8.82 -0.44
CA LYS A 208 11.18 8.50 -1.69
C LYS A 208 11.83 9.74 -2.29
N SER A 209 13.11 9.62 -2.58
CA SER A 209 13.84 10.57 -3.42
C SER A 209 13.94 10.02 -4.84
N PHE A 210 13.46 10.78 -5.80
CA PHE A 210 13.44 10.47 -7.22
C PHE A 210 14.56 11.26 -7.92
N SER A 211 15.48 10.58 -8.60
CA SER A 211 16.48 11.22 -9.45
C SER A 211 15.86 11.53 -10.79
N VAL A 212 15.68 12.80 -11.08
CA VAL A 212 14.99 13.29 -12.27
C VAL A 212 15.92 13.27 -13.48
N THR A 213 15.45 12.67 -14.58
CA THR A 213 16.21 12.56 -15.84
C THR A 213 15.50 13.20 -17.03
N ALA A 214 14.39 13.88 -16.81
CA ALA A 214 13.62 14.62 -17.82
C ALA A 214 13.02 15.87 -17.18
N THR A 215 12.39 16.74 -17.98
CA THR A 215 11.69 17.94 -17.50
C THR A 215 10.22 17.63 -17.28
N PHE A 216 9.71 17.98 -16.10
CA PHE A 216 8.29 17.95 -15.74
C PHE A 216 7.94 19.32 -15.17
N PRO A 217 7.14 20.13 -15.89
CA PRO A 217 6.85 21.50 -15.48
C PRO A 217 5.98 21.61 -14.24
N ALA A 218 5.17 20.60 -13.95
CA ALA A 218 4.20 20.65 -12.87
C ALA A 218 3.82 19.24 -12.37
N VAL A 219 4.67 18.61 -11.58
CA VAL A 219 4.23 17.43 -10.82
C VAL A 219 3.21 17.89 -9.79
N HIS A 220 1.94 17.54 -10.01
CA HIS A 220 0.79 18.10 -9.29
C HIS A 220 0.29 17.19 -8.16
N LYS A 221 0.35 15.86 -8.34
CA LYS A 221 -0.19 14.91 -7.36
C LYS A 221 0.75 13.77 -7.03
N ALA A 222 0.54 13.21 -5.84
CA ALA A 222 1.15 11.97 -5.41
C ALA A 222 0.07 10.94 -5.03
N GLY A 223 0.38 9.65 -5.23
CA GLY A 223 -0.42 8.52 -4.78
C GLY A 223 0.44 7.50 -4.02
N LEU A 224 -0.12 6.88 -2.99
CA LEU A 224 0.51 5.79 -2.24
C LEU A 224 -0.18 4.47 -2.56
N PHE A 225 0.59 3.51 -3.07
CA PHE A 225 0.10 2.23 -3.60
C PHE A 225 0.66 1.01 -2.87
N SER A 226 -0.10 -0.09 -2.96
CA SER A 226 0.33 -1.39 -2.45
C SER A 226 1.29 -2.14 -3.38
N ALA A 227 1.41 -1.77 -4.65
CA ALA A 227 2.20 -2.49 -5.67
C ALA A 227 3.06 -1.56 -6.52
N SER A 228 4.15 -2.14 -7.08
CA SER A 228 5.17 -1.43 -7.86
C SER A 228 4.75 -1.11 -9.30
N THR A 229 3.72 -1.77 -9.83
CA THR A 229 3.35 -1.68 -11.24
C THR A 229 1.94 -1.15 -11.44
N LEU A 230 1.71 -0.47 -12.59
CA LEU A 230 0.39 0.01 -13.02
C LEU A 230 -0.58 -1.14 -13.34
N THR A 231 -0.05 -2.27 -13.84
CA THR A 231 -0.84 -3.41 -14.33
C THR A 231 -1.17 -4.44 -13.26
N ALA A 232 -0.35 -4.55 -12.24
CA ALA A 232 -0.73 -5.29 -11.06
C ALA A 232 -1.73 -4.42 -10.33
N ALA A 233 -2.94 -4.87 -10.16
CA ALA A 233 -4.03 -4.18 -9.47
C ALA A 233 -3.63 -3.80 -8.04
N GLY A 234 -2.64 -2.94 -7.91
CA GLY A 234 -2.22 -2.36 -6.65
C GLY A 234 -3.31 -1.44 -6.16
N ILE A 235 -3.64 -1.51 -4.89
CA ILE A 235 -4.61 -0.62 -4.28
C ILE A 235 -3.98 0.75 -4.13
N LEU A 236 -4.66 1.79 -4.61
CA LEU A 236 -4.38 3.18 -4.28
C LEU A 236 -4.93 3.44 -2.87
N LEU A 237 -4.05 3.53 -1.89
CA LEU A 237 -4.43 3.77 -0.50
C LEU A 237 -4.78 5.24 -0.26
N PHE A 238 -3.90 6.12 -0.71
CA PHE A 238 -4.05 7.58 -0.56
C PHE A 238 -3.72 8.29 -1.86
N GLU A 239 -4.41 9.39 -2.10
CA GLU A 239 -4.14 10.34 -3.17
C GLU A 239 -4.21 11.78 -2.63
N THR A 240 -3.34 12.66 -3.12
CA THR A 240 -3.39 14.07 -2.77
C THR A 240 -2.74 14.94 -3.85
N ASN A 241 -3.25 16.16 -4.00
CA ASN A 241 -2.50 17.23 -4.68
C ASN A 241 -1.33 17.66 -3.79
N LEU A 242 -0.19 17.94 -4.38
CA LEU A 242 0.89 18.64 -3.68
C LEU A 242 0.40 20.05 -3.33
N ASN A 243 0.91 20.62 -2.24
CA ASN A 243 0.51 21.97 -1.82
C ASN A 243 0.91 23.04 -2.83
N ALA A 244 2.03 22.83 -3.52
CA ALA A 244 2.43 23.56 -4.72
C ALA A 244 3.01 22.57 -5.73
N ASP A 245 2.83 22.87 -7.03
CA ASP A 245 3.37 22.05 -8.10
C ASP A 245 4.90 21.99 -8.02
N ALA A 246 5.46 20.78 -8.15
CA ALA A 246 6.88 20.61 -8.22
C ALA A 246 7.35 20.70 -9.70
N SER A 247 8.02 21.80 -10.04
CA SER A 247 8.70 21.94 -11.33
C SER A 247 10.11 21.36 -11.21
N VAL A 248 10.44 20.39 -12.06
CA VAL A 248 11.71 19.67 -12.02
C VAL A 248 12.31 19.52 -13.42
N VAL A 249 13.64 19.53 -13.50
CA VAL A 249 14.40 19.31 -14.73
C VAL A 249 15.40 18.17 -14.55
N SER A 250 16.00 17.71 -15.63
CA SER A 250 17.04 16.68 -15.57
C SER A 250 18.21 17.10 -14.66
N GLY A 251 18.58 16.24 -13.73
CA GLY A 251 19.61 16.47 -12.71
C GLY A 251 19.04 16.86 -11.34
N ASP A 252 17.78 17.23 -11.25
CA ASP A 252 17.12 17.50 -9.97
C ASP A 252 16.81 16.21 -9.20
N THR A 253 16.51 16.37 -7.92
CA THR A 253 15.95 15.31 -7.07
C THR A 253 14.62 15.80 -6.50
N LEU A 254 13.55 15.04 -6.73
CA LEU A 254 12.25 15.26 -6.08
C LEU A 254 12.13 14.32 -4.87
N SER A 255 12.05 14.86 -3.67
CA SER A 255 11.82 14.10 -2.45
C SER A 255 10.38 14.23 -2.02
N VAL A 256 9.70 13.09 -1.83
CA VAL A 256 8.31 13.01 -1.39
C VAL A 256 8.22 12.19 -0.12
N THR A 257 7.66 12.79 0.92
CA THR A 257 7.46 12.13 2.23
C THR A 257 5.96 12.07 2.55
N TRP A 258 5.44 10.87 2.68
CA TRP A 258 4.12 10.60 3.23
C TRP A 258 4.23 10.42 4.74
N THR A 259 3.44 11.17 5.51
CA THR A 259 3.32 11.00 6.96
C THR A 259 1.93 10.48 7.28
N CYS A 260 1.85 9.34 7.92
CA CYS A 260 0.60 8.77 8.42
C CYS A 260 0.58 8.89 9.94
N THR A 261 -0.52 9.42 10.47
CA THR A 261 -0.71 9.60 11.92
C THR A 261 -1.77 8.63 12.42
N LEU A 262 -1.47 7.93 13.51
CA LEU A 262 -2.37 7.06 14.25
C LEU A 262 -2.81 7.81 15.51
N SER A 263 -4.09 8.10 15.64
CA SER A 263 -4.63 8.85 16.78
C SER A 263 -5.96 8.29 17.26
#